data_0a13ffbed0b08b465c01baded493d966
#
_entry.id   0a13ffbed0b08b465c01baded493d966
#
_cell.length_a   1.000
_cell.length_b   1.000
_cell.length_c   1.000
_cell.angle_alpha   90.00
_cell.angle_beta   90.00
_cell.angle_gamma   90.00
#
_symmetry.space_group_name_H-M   'P 1'
#
loop_
_entity.id
_entity.type
_entity.pdbx_description
1 polymer ?
#
loop_
_entity_poly.entity_id
_entity_poly.type
_entity_poly.pdbx_seq_one_letter_code
_entity_poly.pdbx_strand_id
1 'polypeptide(L)'
;MTSTKLIEYLIEGYANSEDSSFLIPNSTKDFLAVRPSGNPISAKGLVEMFNSKDLVAESSELVKTHKIEIFGDIAYAVFTLNEIFSYKGNQNKDLSTYTCIFKHENGTWKYS
;
A
#
# COMPACT_ATOMS: atom_id res chain seq x y z
N MET A 1 12.68 -15.62 9.54
CA MET A 1 12.38 -14.19 9.40
C MET A 1 11.29 -13.81 10.40
N THR A 2 11.45 -12.71 11.14
CA THR A 2 10.46 -12.27 12.13
C THR A 2 9.21 -11.70 11.45
N SER A 3 8.09 -11.64 12.18
CA SER A 3 6.86 -11.02 11.67
C SER A 3 7.09 -9.56 11.33
N THR A 4 7.86 -8.83 12.15
CA THR A 4 8.20 -7.43 11.86
C THR A 4 8.91 -7.30 10.51
N LYS A 5 9.87 -8.16 10.21
CA LYS A 5 10.60 -8.16 8.92
C LYS A 5 9.68 -8.48 7.74
N LEU A 6 8.73 -9.39 7.93
CA LEU A 6 7.76 -9.71 6.88
C LEU A 6 6.84 -8.53 6.58
N ILE A 7 6.41 -7.80 7.61
CA ILE A 7 5.60 -6.59 7.44
C ILE A 7 6.41 -5.48 6.78
N GLU A 8 7.69 -5.30 7.18
CA GLU A 8 8.58 -4.36 6.51
C GLU A 8 8.72 -4.67 5.02
N TYR A 9 8.84 -5.95 4.66
CA TYR A 9 8.88 -6.39 3.28
C TYR A 9 7.62 -6.01 2.52
N LEU A 10 6.44 -6.17 3.13
CA LEU A 10 5.16 -5.78 2.52
C LEU A 10 5.08 -4.26 2.30
N ILE A 11 5.57 -3.47 3.25
CA ILE A 11 5.60 -2.01 3.11
C ILE A 11 6.51 -1.60 1.95
N GLU A 12 7.72 -2.13 1.90
CA GLU A 12 8.68 -1.84 0.84
C GLU A 12 8.16 -2.27 -0.53
N GLY A 13 7.52 -3.44 -0.59
CA GLY A 13 6.95 -3.95 -1.84
C GLY A 13 5.86 -3.03 -2.38
N TYR A 14 4.99 -2.55 -1.51
CA TYR A 14 3.96 -1.58 -1.91
C TYR A 14 4.58 -0.26 -2.36
N ALA A 15 5.55 0.26 -1.59
CA ALA A 15 6.21 1.52 -1.92
C ALA A 15 6.90 1.48 -3.28
N ASN A 16 7.46 0.33 -3.65
CA ASN A 16 8.18 0.15 -4.91
C ASN A 16 7.29 -0.27 -6.08
N SER A 17 6.00 -0.52 -5.85
CA SER A 17 5.08 -0.96 -6.89
C SER A 17 4.50 0.24 -7.63
N GLU A 18 4.84 0.39 -8.91
CA GLU A 18 4.42 1.54 -9.71
C GLU A 18 2.91 1.58 -9.97
N ASP A 19 2.28 0.42 -10.08
CA ASP A 19 0.86 0.29 -10.44
C ASP A 19 0.01 -0.37 -9.35
N SER A 20 0.55 -0.52 -8.15
CA SER A 20 -0.08 -1.20 -7.02
C SER A 20 -0.36 -2.70 -7.24
N SER A 21 0.21 -3.30 -8.29
CA SER A 21 0.00 -4.73 -8.59
C SER A 21 0.51 -5.65 -7.47
N PHE A 22 1.47 -5.18 -6.68
CA PHE A 22 1.98 -5.90 -5.51
C PHE A 22 0.86 -6.28 -4.55
N LEU A 23 -0.20 -5.47 -4.46
CA LEU A 23 -1.32 -5.72 -3.55
C LEU A 23 -2.15 -6.94 -3.96
N ILE A 24 -2.17 -7.31 -5.24
CA ILE A 24 -3.02 -8.42 -5.71
C ILE A 24 -2.69 -9.73 -4.97
N PRO A 25 -1.42 -10.24 -4.96
CA PRO A 25 -1.12 -11.46 -4.21
C PRO A 25 -0.91 -11.24 -2.72
N ASN A 26 -0.77 -10.00 -2.27
CA ASN A 26 -0.38 -9.69 -0.89
C ASN A 26 -1.49 -9.03 -0.07
N SER A 27 -2.74 -9.13 -0.51
CA SER A 27 -3.90 -8.63 0.22
C SER A 27 -4.90 -9.75 0.49
N THR A 28 -5.66 -9.60 1.59
CA THR A 28 -6.79 -10.49 1.84
C THR A 28 -7.93 -10.12 0.89
N LYS A 29 -8.91 -11.02 0.76
CA LYS A 29 -10.09 -10.73 -0.06
C LYS A 29 -10.92 -9.56 0.45
N ASP A 30 -10.77 -9.24 1.74
CA ASP A 30 -11.52 -8.15 2.38
C ASP A 30 -10.80 -6.81 2.34
N PHE A 31 -9.60 -6.76 1.74
CA PHE A 31 -8.81 -5.55 1.70
C PHE A 31 -9.55 -4.41 1.00
N LEU A 32 -9.53 -3.24 1.64
CA LEU A 32 -10.03 -2.00 1.05
C LEU A 32 -9.04 -0.87 1.38
N ALA A 33 -8.72 -0.06 0.39
CA ALA A 33 -7.96 1.16 0.58
C ALA A 33 -8.93 2.34 0.64
N VAL A 34 -8.74 3.22 1.61
CA VAL A 34 -9.55 4.44 1.71
C VAL A 34 -8.73 5.59 1.13
N ARG A 35 -9.22 6.17 0.04
CA ARG A 35 -8.55 7.26 -0.66
C ARG A 35 -8.90 8.60 -0.02
N PRO A 36 -8.12 9.66 -0.30
CA PRO A 36 -8.44 11.01 0.21
C PRO A 36 -9.86 11.48 -0.13
N SER A 37 -10.44 10.98 -1.24
CA SER A 37 -11.82 11.25 -1.62
C SER A 37 -12.86 10.63 -0.65
N GLY A 38 -12.40 9.71 0.22
CA GLY A 38 -13.28 8.97 1.14
C GLY A 38 -13.91 7.72 0.55
N ASN A 39 -13.72 7.46 -0.75
CA ASN A 39 -14.29 6.28 -1.41
C ASN A 39 -13.35 5.08 -1.27
N PRO A 40 -13.79 3.97 -0.65
CA PRO A 40 -12.97 2.78 -0.56
C PRO A 40 -12.79 2.12 -1.93
N ILE A 41 -11.66 1.46 -2.13
CA ILE A 41 -11.33 0.78 -3.37
C ILE A 41 -10.60 -0.53 -3.06
N SER A 42 -10.91 -1.59 -3.81
CA SER A 42 -10.25 -2.88 -3.67
C SER A 42 -8.84 -2.85 -4.28
N ALA A 43 -8.01 -3.86 -3.97
CA ALA A 43 -6.69 -3.98 -4.60
C ALA A 43 -6.80 -4.03 -6.12
N LYS A 44 -7.76 -4.81 -6.64
CA LYS A 44 -8.00 -4.91 -8.08
C LYS A 44 -8.41 -3.55 -8.67
N GLY A 45 -9.27 -2.81 -7.96
CA GLY A 45 -9.69 -1.49 -8.38
C GLY A 45 -8.54 -0.49 -8.47
N LEU A 46 -7.59 -0.56 -7.53
CA LEU A 46 -6.39 0.29 -7.59
C LEU A 46 -5.56 -0.01 -8.83
N VAL A 47 -5.33 -1.29 -9.14
CA VAL A 47 -4.58 -1.68 -10.33
C VAL A 47 -5.29 -1.21 -11.61
N GLU A 48 -6.61 -1.38 -11.67
CA GLU A 48 -7.39 -0.91 -12.81
C GLU A 48 -7.28 0.60 -13.02
N MET A 49 -7.24 1.36 -11.91
CA MET A 49 -7.09 2.81 -11.97
C MET A 49 -5.75 3.22 -12.59
N PHE A 50 -4.66 2.53 -12.27
CA PHE A 50 -3.36 2.76 -12.91
C PHE A 50 -3.36 2.31 -14.37
N ASN A 51 -4.07 1.23 -14.68
CA ASN A 51 -4.15 0.71 -16.05
C ASN A 51 -4.99 1.60 -16.98
N SER A 52 -5.83 2.48 -16.44
CA SER A 52 -6.65 3.40 -17.26
C SER A 52 -5.80 4.47 -17.94
N LYS A 53 -4.54 4.64 -17.56
CA LYS A 53 -3.59 5.64 -18.05
C LYS A 53 -3.91 7.08 -17.67
N ASP A 54 -5.01 7.32 -16.95
CA ASP A 54 -5.29 8.64 -16.40
C ASP A 54 -4.36 8.94 -15.23
N LEU A 55 -3.97 7.90 -14.49
CA LEU A 55 -3.06 7.98 -13.35
C LEU A 55 -1.77 7.24 -13.70
N VAL A 56 -0.66 7.97 -13.72
CA VAL A 56 0.67 7.41 -14.02
C VAL A 56 1.59 7.66 -12.83
N ALA A 57 2.10 6.60 -12.23
CA ALA A 57 3.09 6.70 -11.18
C ALA A 57 4.45 7.00 -11.80
N GLU A 58 5.09 8.08 -11.37
CA GLU A 58 6.42 8.47 -11.84
C GLU A 58 7.50 8.02 -10.88
N SER A 59 7.29 8.18 -9.58
CA SER A 59 8.18 7.64 -8.56
C SER A 59 7.44 7.46 -7.24
N SER A 60 7.94 6.53 -6.43
CA SER A 60 7.45 6.29 -5.09
C SER A 60 8.61 5.85 -4.22
N GLU A 61 8.76 6.46 -3.06
CA GLU A 61 9.86 6.20 -2.14
C GLU A 61 9.35 6.10 -0.70
N LEU A 62 9.78 5.06 -0.01
CA LEU A 62 9.52 4.93 1.43
C LEU A 62 10.47 5.87 2.17
N VAL A 63 9.90 6.90 2.80
CA VAL A 63 10.67 7.89 3.57
C VAL A 63 11.00 7.34 4.95
N LYS A 64 9.99 6.80 5.65
CA LYS A 64 10.17 6.30 7.00
C LYS A 64 9.01 5.39 7.39
N THR A 65 9.34 4.30 8.09
CA THR A 65 8.36 3.50 8.83
C THR A 65 8.37 3.99 10.26
N HIS A 66 7.25 4.58 10.70
CA HIS A 66 7.16 5.19 12.03
C HIS A 66 6.89 4.16 13.11
N LYS A 67 6.07 3.16 12.81
CA LYS A 67 5.61 2.20 13.81
C LYS A 67 5.11 0.91 13.16
N ILE A 68 5.42 -0.22 13.79
CA ILE A 68 4.83 -1.52 13.49
C ILE A 68 4.44 -2.15 14.83
N GLU A 69 3.15 -2.49 14.99
CA GLU A 69 2.64 -3.15 16.20
C GLU A 69 1.95 -4.45 15.79
N ILE A 70 2.24 -5.52 16.50
CA ILE A 70 1.72 -6.86 16.22
C ILE A 70 0.92 -7.37 17.40
N PHE A 71 -0.32 -7.80 17.16
CA PHE A 71 -1.24 -8.32 18.15
C PHE A 71 -1.74 -9.69 17.68
N GLY A 72 -0.98 -10.76 17.97
CA GLY A 72 -1.33 -12.10 17.49
C GLY A 72 -1.34 -12.16 15.96
N ASP A 73 -2.51 -12.39 15.36
CA ASP A 73 -2.67 -12.54 13.90
C ASP A 73 -3.04 -11.22 13.21
N ILE A 74 -3.01 -10.11 13.93
CA ILE A 74 -3.32 -8.79 13.40
C ILE A 74 -2.16 -7.86 13.70
N ALA A 75 -1.84 -6.99 12.76
CA ALA A 75 -0.83 -5.95 12.94
C ALA A 75 -1.28 -4.66 12.26
N TYR A 76 -0.69 -3.54 12.70
CA TYR A 76 -0.81 -2.31 11.94
C TYR A 76 0.56 -1.67 11.80
N ALA A 77 0.71 -0.86 10.76
CA ALA A 77 1.91 -0.09 10.53
C ALA A 77 1.55 1.33 10.10
N VAL A 78 2.40 2.27 10.50
CA VAL A 78 2.30 3.67 10.08
C VAL A 78 3.60 4.01 9.36
N PHE A 79 3.50 4.47 8.12
CA PHE A 79 4.66 4.80 7.30
C PHE A 79 4.37 5.97 6.37
N THR A 80 5.42 6.65 5.94
CA THR A 80 5.32 7.80 5.04
C THR A 80 5.98 7.50 3.71
N LEU A 81 5.26 7.77 2.63
CA LEU A 81 5.76 7.68 1.27
C LEU A 81 5.86 9.06 0.64
N ASN A 82 6.87 9.23 -0.20
CA ASN A 82 6.99 10.39 -1.07
C ASN A 82 6.65 9.91 -2.48
N GLU A 83 5.54 10.39 -3.02
CA GLU A 83 5.01 9.91 -4.29
C GLU A 83 4.93 11.04 -5.30
N ILE A 84 5.39 10.77 -6.53
CA ILE A 84 5.24 11.68 -7.66
C ILE A 84 4.41 10.93 -8.70
N PHE A 85 3.29 11.52 -9.08
CA PHE A 85 2.39 10.90 -10.06
C PHE A 85 1.77 11.98 -10.95
N SER A 86 1.31 11.56 -12.12
CA SER A 86 0.54 12.40 -13.04
C SER A 86 -0.87 11.92 -13.12
N TYR A 87 -1.83 12.84 -13.02
CA TYR A 87 -3.24 12.54 -13.23
C TYR A 87 -3.75 13.41 -14.37
N LYS A 88 -4.16 12.76 -15.45
CA LYS A 88 -4.62 13.44 -16.69
C LYS A 88 -3.62 14.48 -17.19
N GLY A 89 -2.32 14.14 -17.13
CA GLY A 89 -1.25 15.01 -17.59
C GLY A 89 -0.75 16.04 -16.57
N ASN A 90 -1.36 16.13 -15.40
CA ASN A 90 -0.94 17.05 -14.34
C ASN A 90 -0.08 16.33 -13.32
N GLN A 91 1.15 16.79 -13.13
CA GLN A 91 2.05 16.21 -12.14
C GLN A 91 1.68 16.64 -10.73
N ASN A 92 1.66 15.67 -9.81
CA ASN A 92 1.42 15.91 -8.39
C ASN A 92 2.56 15.29 -7.58
N LYS A 93 2.92 15.96 -6.48
CA LYS A 93 3.91 15.48 -5.53
C LYS A 93 3.25 15.41 -4.16
N ASP A 94 3.16 14.20 -3.61
CA ASP A 94 2.53 13.98 -2.31
C ASP A 94 3.50 13.35 -1.32
N LEU A 95 3.54 13.93 -0.14
CA LEU A 95 4.18 13.32 1.02
C LEU A 95 3.03 12.85 1.91
N SER A 96 2.77 11.55 1.90
CA SER A 96 1.58 10.98 2.55
C SER A 96 1.95 9.97 3.61
N THR A 97 1.25 10.02 4.74
CA THR A 97 1.41 9.04 5.80
C THR A 97 0.23 8.08 5.78
N TYR A 98 0.54 6.80 5.76
CA TYR A 98 -0.43 5.73 5.67
C TYR A 98 -0.49 4.95 6.98
N THR A 99 -1.69 4.51 7.34
CA THR A 99 -1.89 3.49 8.36
C THR A 99 -2.48 2.28 7.67
N CYS A 100 -1.80 1.14 7.76
CA CYS A 100 -2.25 -0.09 7.11
C CYS A 100 -2.43 -1.19 8.15
N ILE A 101 -3.45 -2.00 7.93
CA ILE A 101 -3.75 -3.16 8.76
C ILE A 101 -3.30 -4.41 8.00
N PHE A 102 -2.73 -5.36 8.73
CA PHE A 102 -2.25 -6.63 8.18
C PHE A 102 -2.89 -7.78 8.96
N LYS A 103 -3.16 -8.88 8.27
CA LYS A 103 -3.62 -10.13 8.87
C LYS A 103 -2.67 -11.26 8.55
N HIS A 104 -2.47 -12.14 9.53
CA HIS A 104 -1.73 -13.39 9.33
C HIS A 104 -2.74 -14.50 9.03
N GLU A 105 -2.68 -14.99 7.81
CA GLU A 105 -3.57 -16.08 7.34
C GLU A 105 -2.74 -17.13 6.62
N ASN A 106 -3.00 -18.41 6.92
CA ASN A 106 -2.34 -19.53 6.24
C ASN A 106 -0.82 -19.42 6.21
N GLY A 107 -0.23 -18.96 7.31
CA GLY A 107 1.23 -18.81 7.44
C GLY A 107 1.82 -17.57 6.79
N THR A 108 0.99 -16.65 6.30
CA THR A 108 1.44 -15.48 5.55
C THR A 108 0.80 -14.19 6.08
N TRP A 109 1.57 -13.12 6.15
CA TRP A 109 1.04 -11.79 6.42
C TRP A 109 0.56 -11.14 5.12
N LYS A 110 -0.60 -10.47 5.19
CA LYS A 110 -1.19 -9.78 4.03
C LYS A 110 -1.83 -8.47 4.47
N TYR A 111 -1.90 -7.52 3.55
CA TYR A 111 -2.69 -6.30 3.73
C TYR A 111 -4.17 -6.67 3.90
N SER A 112 -4.85 -5.98 4.76
CA SER A 112 -6.25 -6.26 5.02
C SER A 112 -7.09 -4.97 5.16
#